data_504dbd44ec2e87ba1889e80c657919d7
#
_entry.id   504dbd44ec2e87ba1889e80c657919d7
#
_cell.length_a   1.000
_cell.length_b   1.000
_cell.length_c   1.000
_cell.angle_alpha   90.00
_cell.angle_beta   90.00
_cell.angle_gamma   90.00
#
_symmetry.space_group_name_H-M   'P 1'
#
loop_
_entity.id
_entity.type
_entity.pdbx_description
1 polymer ?
#
loop_
_entity_poly.entity_id
_entity_poly.type
_entity_poly.pdbx_seq_one_letter_code
_entity_poly.pdbx_strand_id
1 'polypeptide(L)'
;MTLPLAHAFLEQAKTDYSTFEIIRKISDQPSSQWLHLLQMTLEKAAKAYLAAGNENYDRLRESHRVFRRFARKLPHNKRVRDSLNMNAAELKQHIKNLETLIDDIERLVPGRDNYGPTAEYPWRNSQGGFYTPCQYGFEDIVSALNNSARGRNLLRILNRVLSDESWHIAFGITSPN
;
A
#
# COMPACT_ATOMS: atom_id res chain seq x y z
N MET A 1 8.32 23.78 -10.37
CA MET A 1 9.39 23.17 -9.54
C MET A 1 9.26 21.66 -9.70
N THR A 2 10.32 20.96 -10.14
CA THR A 2 10.30 19.50 -10.28
C THR A 2 10.77 18.86 -8.97
N LEU A 3 10.01 17.93 -8.45
CA LEU A 3 10.36 17.18 -7.24
C LEU A 3 11.31 16.01 -7.57
N PRO A 4 12.23 15.65 -6.68
CA PRO A 4 12.93 14.38 -6.76
C PRO A 4 11.92 13.22 -6.83
N LEU A 5 12.24 12.15 -7.56
CA LEU A 5 11.34 11.03 -7.83
C LEU A 5 10.72 10.43 -6.55
N ALA A 6 11.55 10.17 -5.54
CA ALA A 6 11.09 9.65 -4.25
C ALA A 6 10.04 10.55 -3.60
N HIS A 7 10.27 11.86 -3.64
CA HIS A 7 9.36 12.84 -3.07
C HIS A 7 8.05 12.93 -3.86
N ALA A 8 8.11 12.87 -5.20
CA ALA A 8 6.92 12.86 -6.05
C ALA A 8 6.03 11.65 -5.76
N PHE A 9 6.60 10.46 -5.61
CA PHE A 9 5.84 9.27 -5.20
C PHE A 9 5.25 9.41 -3.80
N LEU A 10 6.00 9.97 -2.84
CA LEU A 10 5.51 10.14 -1.47
C LEU A 10 4.33 11.11 -1.41
N GLU A 11 4.40 12.24 -2.08
CA GLU A 11 3.31 13.23 -2.11
C GLU A 11 2.05 12.67 -2.79
N GLN A 12 2.23 11.90 -3.86
CA GLN A 12 1.08 11.22 -4.49
C GLN A 12 0.48 10.16 -3.54
N ALA A 13 1.31 9.39 -2.82
CA ALA A 13 0.83 8.42 -1.85
C ALA A 13 0.04 9.07 -0.69
N LYS A 14 0.49 10.24 -0.20
CA LYS A 14 -0.23 11.02 0.82
C LYS A 14 -1.60 11.50 0.30
N THR A 15 -1.66 11.96 -0.95
CA THR A 15 -2.90 12.39 -1.58
C THR A 15 -3.89 11.23 -1.72
N ASP A 16 -3.44 10.08 -2.22
CA ASP A 16 -4.27 8.89 -2.36
C ASP A 16 -4.77 8.39 -0.99
N TYR A 17 -3.91 8.43 0.04
CA TYR A 17 -4.29 8.03 1.40
C TYR A 17 -5.33 8.96 2.01
N SER A 18 -5.16 10.26 1.85
CA SER A 18 -6.13 11.23 2.35
C SER A 18 -7.50 11.04 1.68
N THR A 19 -7.52 10.76 0.38
CA THR A 19 -8.74 10.47 -0.37
C THR A 19 -9.36 9.13 0.08
N PHE A 20 -8.54 8.10 0.29
CA PHE A 20 -8.97 6.82 0.87
C PHE A 20 -9.66 7.02 2.23
N GLU A 21 -9.07 7.79 3.14
CA GLU A 21 -9.64 8.05 4.47
C GLU A 21 -10.97 8.81 4.42
N ILE A 22 -11.20 9.61 3.40
CA ILE A 22 -12.47 10.31 3.17
C ILE A 22 -13.51 9.34 2.61
N ILE A 23 -13.19 8.68 1.48
CA ILE A 23 -14.16 7.87 0.73
C ILE A 23 -14.63 6.66 1.53
N ARG A 24 -13.74 5.98 2.26
CA ARG A 24 -14.13 4.80 3.05
C ARG A 24 -15.14 5.08 4.17
N LYS A 25 -15.35 6.36 4.54
CA LYS A 25 -16.32 6.79 5.56
C LYS A 25 -17.70 7.09 4.97
N ILE A 26 -17.81 7.13 3.66
CA ILE A 26 -19.07 7.39 2.97
C ILE A 26 -19.81 6.07 2.80
N SER A 27 -20.99 5.93 3.45
CA SER A 27 -21.71 4.66 3.58
C SER A 27 -22.08 3.99 2.26
N ASP A 28 -22.38 4.79 1.23
CA ASP A 28 -22.90 4.29 -0.05
C ASP A 28 -21.83 4.13 -1.13
N GLN A 29 -20.56 4.30 -0.77
CA GLN A 29 -19.47 4.14 -1.73
C GLN A 29 -19.08 2.66 -1.89
N PRO A 30 -18.96 2.16 -3.14
CA PRO A 30 -18.46 0.82 -3.39
C PRO A 30 -17.09 0.59 -2.78
N SER A 31 -16.89 -0.56 -2.13
CA SER A 31 -15.60 -0.91 -1.50
C SER A 31 -14.42 -0.90 -2.48
N SER A 32 -14.67 -1.22 -3.77
CA SER A 32 -13.66 -1.16 -4.82
C SER A 32 -12.97 0.21 -4.94
N GLN A 33 -13.70 1.31 -4.76
CA GLN A 33 -13.14 2.65 -4.92
C GLN A 33 -12.09 2.97 -3.85
N TRP A 34 -12.41 2.76 -2.58
CA TRP A 34 -11.45 3.03 -1.52
C TRP A 34 -10.37 1.94 -1.41
N LEU A 35 -10.66 0.70 -1.80
CA LEU A 35 -9.63 -0.35 -1.92
C LEU A 35 -8.62 -0.05 -3.03
N HIS A 36 -9.07 0.47 -4.17
CA HIS A 36 -8.17 0.95 -5.23
C HIS A 36 -7.23 2.05 -4.72
N LEU A 37 -7.77 3.06 -4.01
CA LEU A 37 -6.96 4.12 -3.42
C LEU A 37 -5.96 3.60 -2.38
N LEU A 38 -6.37 2.64 -1.54
CA LEU A 38 -5.47 2.01 -0.58
C LEU A 38 -4.35 1.26 -1.29
N GLN A 39 -4.66 0.50 -2.34
CA GLN A 39 -3.69 -0.21 -3.16
C GLN A 39 -2.69 0.77 -3.80
N MET A 40 -3.18 1.86 -4.41
CA MET A 40 -2.34 2.91 -5.01
C MET A 40 -1.46 3.59 -3.96
N THR A 41 -1.99 3.82 -2.76
CA THR A 41 -1.21 4.36 -1.63
C THR A 41 -0.06 3.44 -1.25
N LEU A 42 -0.32 2.14 -1.06
CA LEU A 42 0.71 1.14 -0.72
C LEU A 42 1.79 1.08 -1.81
N GLU A 43 1.38 1.04 -3.07
CA GLU A 43 2.30 0.99 -4.20
C GLU A 43 3.22 2.21 -4.25
N LYS A 44 2.65 3.42 -4.20
CA LYS A 44 3.41 4.66 -4.33
C LYS A 44 4.27 4.94 -3.10
N ALA A 45 3.78 4.63 -1.90
CA ALA A 45 4.59 4.72 -0.69
C ALA A 45 5.83 3.82 -0.79
N ALA A 46 5.67 2.57 -1.22
CA ALA A 46 6.80 1.67 -1.42
C ALA A 46 7.76 2.18 -2.51
N LYS A 47 7.24 2.69 -3.62
CA LYS A 47 8.05 3.28 -4.71
C LYS A 47 8.88 4.47 -4.23
N ALA A 48 8.33 5.33 -3.36
CA ALA A 48 9.07 6.45 -2.78
C ALA A 48 10.34 5.98 -2.06
N TYR A 49 10.22 4.99 -1.19
CA TYR A 49 11.36 4.46 -0.43
C TYR A 49 12.35 3.64 -1.27
N LEU A 50 11.85 2.95 -2.29
CA LEU A 50 12.71 2.20 -3.22
C LEU A 50 13.48 3.15 -4.15
N ALA A 51 12.85 4.24 -4.61
CA ALA A 51 13.49 5.29 -5.39
C ALA A 51 14.57 6.01 -4.58
N ALA A 52 14.34 6.30 -3.30
CA ALA A 52 15.33 6.86 -2.39
C ALA A 52 16.55 5.93 -2.22
N GLY A 53 16.35 4.61 -2.35
CA GLY A 53 17.41 3.60 -2.41
C GLY A 53 18.06 3.43 -3.78
N ASN A 54 17.93 4.41 -4.69
CA ASN A 54 18.49 4.42 -6.06
C ASN A 54 17.94 3.31 -6.97
N GLU A 55 16.72 2.83 -6.74
CA GLU A 55 16.10 1.90 -7.66
C GLU A 55 15.69 2.61 -8.97
N ASN A 56 15.89 1.96 -10.12
CA ASN A 56 15.65 2.54 -11.44
C ASN A 56 14.17 2.89 -11.66
N TYR A 57 13.90 4.07 -12.21
CA TYR A 57 12.55 4.59 -12.47
C TYR A 57 11.71 3.67 -13.37
N ASP A 58 12.25 3.17 -14.48
CA ASP A 58 11.49 2.35 -15.42
C ASP A 58 11.04 1.05 -14.76
N ARG A 59 11.92 0.43 -13.97
CA ARG A 59 11.59 -0.75 -13.17
C ARG A 59 10.51 -0.48 -12.13
N LEU A 60 10.56 0.68 -11.48
CA LEU A 60 9.56 1.09 -10.49
C LEU A 60 8.21 1.37 -11.16
N ARG A 61 8.22 2.04 -12.32
CA ARG A 61 7.01 2.38 -13.08
C ARG A 61 6.20 1.14 -13.44
N GLU A 62 6.85 0.07 -13.85
CA GLU A 62 6.22 -1.16 -14.29
C GLU A 62 5.83 -2.12 -13.14
N SER A 63 6.24 -1.81 -11.91
CA SER A 63 6.00 -2.67 -10.75
C SER A 63 4.76 -2.22 -10.00
N HIS A 64 3.76 -3.11 -9.86
CA HIS A 64 2.52 -2.84 -9.13
C HIS A 64 2.43 -3.57 -7.77
N ARG A 65 3.32 -4.52 -7.50
CA ARG A 65 3.34 -5.33 -6.27
C ARG A 65 4.65 -5.13 -5.52
N VAL A 66 4.83 -3.94 -4.96
CA VAL A 66 6.12 -3.51 -4.40
C VAL A 66 6.11 -3.31 -2.89
N PHE A 67 4.92 -3.16 -2.27
CA PHE A 67 4.83 -2.84 -0.85
C PHE A 67 5.30 -4.00 0.04
N ARG A 68 4.98 -5.24 -0.32
CA ARG A 68 5.49 -6.42 0.39
C ARG A 68 7.02 -6.45 0.41
N ARG A 69 7.66 -6.14 -0.72
CA ARG A 69 9.13 -6.06 -0.83
C ARG A 69 9.69 -4.95 0.06
N PHE A 70 9.06 -3.79 0.07
CA PHE A 70 9.42 -2.67 0.95
C PHE A 70 9.21 -3.05 2.41
N ALA A 71 8.06 -3.59 2.80
CA ALA A 71 7.73 -3.95 4.17
C ALA A 71 8.78 -4.91 4.78
N ARG A 72 9.30 -5.86 4.00
CA ARG A 72 10.37 -6.77 4.42
C ARG A 72 11.71 -6.08 4.72
N LYS A 73 11.93 -4.84 4.25
CA LYS A 73 13.13 -4.05 4.56
C LYS A 73 13.00 -3.31 5.89
N LEU A 74 11.80 -3.06 6.39
CA LEU A 74 11.56 -2.29 7.62
C LEU A 74 12.30 -2.84 8.85
N PRO A 75 12.36 -4.16 9.12
CA PRO A 75 13.07 -4.71 10.26
C PRO A 75 14.59 -4.44 10.26
N HIS A 76 15.17 -4.14 9.11
CA HIS A 76 16.59 -3.86 8.99
C HIS A 76 16.95 -2.39 9.29
N ASN A 77 15.95 -1.50 9.35
CA ASN A 77 16.17 -0.09 9.65
C ASN A 77 15.98 0.19 11.15
N LYS A 78 17.07 0.59 11.83
CA LYS A 78 17.06 0.85 13.27
C LYS A 78 16.08 1.96 13.65
N ARG A 79 16.04 3.09 12.90
CA ARG A 79 15.17 4.23 13.20
C ARG A 79 13.68 3.84 13.12
N VAL A 80 13.33 3.00 12.14
CA VAL A 80 11.97 2.45 12.01
C VAL A 80 11.62 1.60 13.23
N ARG A 81 12.52 0.72 13.68
CA ARG A 81 12.28 -0.10 14.86
C ARG A 81 12.11 0.74 16.12
N ASP A 82 12.98 1.72 16.32
CA ASP A 82 12.93 2.62 17.45
C ASP A 82 11.60 3.41 17.50
N SER A 83 11.13 3.92 16.34
CA SER A 83 9.86 4.67 16.25
C SER A 83 8.63 3.80 16.52
N LEU A 84 8.72 2.49 16.28
CA LEU A 84 7.67 1.52 16.58
C LEU A 84 7.81 0.87 17.96
N ASN A 85 8.92 1.15 18.67
CA ASN A 85 9.30 0.51 19.92
C ASN A 85 9.33 -1.03 19.78
N MET A 86 10.00 -1.52 18.72
CA MET A 86 10.11 -2.94 18.39
C MET A 86 11.56 -3.33 18.12
N ASN A 87 11.96 -4.53 18.52
CA ASN A 87 13.21 -5.11 18.06
C ASN A 87 13.07 -5.71 16.65
N ALA A 88 14.16 -6.15 16.05
CA ALA A 88 14.17 -6.66 14.67
C ALA A 88 13.32 -7.94 14.50
N ALA A 89 13.33 -8.83 15.50
CA ALA A 89 12.58 -10.08 15.44
C ALA A 89 11.07 -9.83 15.59
N GLU A 90 10.69 -8.95 16.51
CA GLU A 90 9.31 -8.53 16.70
C GLU A 90 8.73 -7.88 15.44
N LEU A 91 9.45 -6.90 14.85
CA LEU A 91 8.98 -6.24 13.64
C LEU A 91 8.92 -7.21 12.45
N LYS A 92 9.90 -8.12 12.32
CA LYS A 92 9.88 -9.16 11.30
C LYS A 92 8.64 -10.06 11.43
N GLN A 93 8.33 -10.50 12.65
CA GLN A 93 7.13 -11.31 12.90
C GLN A 93 5.85 -10.52 12.62
N HIS A 94 5.84 -9.23 12.98
CA HIS A 94 4.71 -8.34 12.73
C HIS A 94 4.44 -8.19 11.23
N ILE A 95 5.49 -7.92 10.44
CA ILE A 95 5.38 -7.85 8.96
C ILE A 95 4.92 -9.19 8.38
N LYS A 96 5.46 -10.33 8.85
CA LYS A 96 5.03 -11.66 8.40
C LYS A 96 3.53 -11.87 8.61
N ASN A 97 2.98 -11.41 9.72
CA ASN A 97 1.54 -11.52 10.00
C ASN A 97 0.67 -10.64 9.07
N LEU A 98 1.25 -9.60 8.47
CA LEU A 98 0.58 -8.70 7.53
C LEU A 98 0.71 -9.17 6.06
N GLU A 99 1.64 -10.08 5.74
CA GLU A 99 1.99 -10.43 4.35
C GLU A 99 0.77 -10.89 3.54
N THR A 100 -0.12 -11.69 4.12
CA THR A 100 -1.33 -12.15 3.42
C THR A 100 -2.23 -10.98 3.04
N LEU A 101 -2.53 -10.09 4.00
CA LEU A 101 -3.39 -8.93 3.75
C LEU A 101 -2.75 -7.96 2.74
N ILE A 102 -1.44 -7.75 2.83
CA ILE A 102 -0.69 -6.94 1.86
C ILE A 102 -0.80 -7.56 0.47
N ASP A 103 -0.59 -8.87 0.34
CA ASP A 103 -0.65 -9.60 -0.93
C ASP A 103 -2.07 -9.54 -1.53
N ASP A 104 -3.11 -9.70 -0.71
CA ASP A 104 -4.50 -9.58 -1.14
C ASP A 104 -4.81 -8.19 -1.70
N ILE A 105 -4.34 -7.12 -1.03
CA ILE A 105 -4.52 -5.74 -1.52
C ILE A 105 -3.69 -5.50 -2.80
N GLU A 106 -2.45 -5.97 -2.86
CA GLU A 106 -1.60 -5.80 -4.05
C GLU A 106 -2.14 -6.57 -5.27
N ARG A 107 -2.95 -7.60 -5.08
CA ARG A 107 -3.61 -8.35 -6.16
C ARG A 107 -4.86 -7.68 -6.72
N LEU A 108 -5.36 -6.61 -6.09
CA LEU A 108 -6.49 -5.84 -6.60
C LEU A 108 -6.19 -5.10 -7.92
N VAL A 109 -4.93 -5.05 -8.33
CA VAL A 109 -4.50 -4.55 -9.65
C VAL A 109 -4.64 -5.65 -10.70
N PRO A 110 -5.05 -5.32 -11.93
CA PRO A 110 -5.05 -6.28 -13.03
C PRO A 110 -3.64 -6.85 -13.25
N GLY A 111 -3.50 -8.17 -13.10
CA GLY A 111 -2.26 -8.87 -13.42
C GLY A 111 -2.31 -9.48 -14.82
N ARG A 112 -1.18 -10.04 -15.28
CA ARG A 112 -1.13 -10.78 -16.55
C ARG A 112 -2.11 -11.97 -16.58
N ASP A 113 -2.48 -12.46 -15.41
CA ASP A 113 -3.37 -13.64 -15.24
C ASP A 113 -4.81 -13.21 -14.93
N ASN A 114 -5.38 -12.32 -15.65
CA ASN A 114 -6.71 -11.67 -15.60
C ASN A 114 -7.93 -12.45 -15.02
N TYR A 115 -7.72 -13.38 -14.10
CA TYR A 115 -8.73 -14.26 -13.52
C TYR A 115 -8.88 -14.01 -12.02
N GLY A 116 -9.44 -12.85 -11.64
CA GLY A 116 -9.73 -12.62 -10.23
C GLY A 116 -10.27 -11.22 -9.95
N PRO A 117 -10.81 -11.01 -8.74
CA PRO A 117 -11.34 -9.72 -8.34
C PRO A 117 -10.27 -8.64 -8.44
N THR A 118 -10.53 -7.58 -9.22
CA THR A 118 -9.72 -6.37 -9.27
C THR A 118 -10.56 -5.18 -8.81
N ALA A 119 -9.93 -4.17 -8.25
CA ALA A 119 -10.64 -2.96 -7.82
C ALA A 119 -10.87 -1.96 -8.96
N GLU A 120 -10.25 -2.17 -10.11
CA GLU A 120 -10.14 -1.20 -11.21
C GLU A 120 -10.98 -1.57 -12.43
N TYR A 121 -10.94 -2.85 -12.84
CA TYR A 121 -11.53 -3.31 -14.10
C TYR A 121 -12.48 -4.48 -13.89
N PRO A 122 -13.51 -4.63 -14.75
CA PRO A 122 -14.33 -5.84 -14.80
C PRO A 122 -13.47 -7.08 -15.08
N TRP A 123 -13.82 -8.20 -14.44
CA TRP A 123 -13.16 -9.49 -14.67
C TRP A 123 -14.18 -10.58 -15.01
N ARG A 124 -13.71 -11.60 -15.72
CA ARG A 124 -14.56 -12.70 -16.14
C ARG A 124 -14.80 -13.67 -14.97
N ASN A 125 -16.04 -14.09 -14.78
CA ASN A 125 -16.38 -15.16 -13.86
C ASN A 125 -16.22 -16.56 -14.51
N SER A 126 -16.34 -17.60 -13.70
CA SER A 126 -16.22 -19.01 -14.16
C SER A 126 -17.32 -19.43 -15.13
N GLN A 127 -18.41 -18.69 -15.22
CA GLN A 127 -19.56 -18.96 -16.10
C GLN A 127 -19.52 -18.15 -17.41
N GLY A 128 -18.42 -17.44 -17.66
CA GLY A 128 -18.20 -16.66 -18.87
C GLY A 128 -18.79 -15.24 -18.86
N GLY A 129 -19.50 -14.85 -17.80
CA GLY A 129 -19.99 -13.48 -17.58
C GLY A 129 -18.91 -12.58 -16.98
N PHE A 130 -19.26 -11.29 -16.73
CA PHE A 130 -18.37 -10.32 -16.11
C PHE A 130 -18.92 -9.85 -14.78
N TYR A 131 -18.04 -9.74 -13.78
CA TYR A 131 -18.25 -8.95 -12.58
C TYR A 131 -17.71 -7.53 -12.80
N THR A 132 -18.38 -6.53 -12.19
CA THR A 132 -17.86 -5.18 -12.13
C THR A 132 -17.35 -4.88 -10.71
N PRO A 133 -16.26 -4.13 -10.55
CA PRO A 133 -15.69 -3.84 -9.23
C PRO A 133 -16.71 -3.18 -8.28
N CYS A 134 -17.55 -2.29 -8.79
CA CYS A 134 -18.53 -1.57 -7.97
C CYS A 134 -19.68 -2.46 -7.44
N GLN A 135 -19.89 -3.65 -8.00
CA GLN A 135 -20.90 -4.63 -7.55
C GLN A 135 -20.32 -5.74 -6.67
N TYR A 136 -19.00 -5.81 -6.55
CA TYR A 136 -18.32 -6.83 -5.77
C TYR A 136 -17.94 -6.29 -4.39
N GLY A 137 -18.30 -7.00 -3.33
CA GLY A 137 -18.17 -6.50 -1.96
C GLY A 137 -16.75 -6.53 -1.39
N PHE A 138 -15.85 -7.40 -1.89
CA PHE A 138 -14.50 -7.62 -1.34
C PHE A 138 -14.52 -7.93 0.17
N GLU A 139 -15.54 -8.69 0.65
CA GLU A 139 -15.89 -8.81 2.06
C GLU A 139 -14.71 -9.27 2.94
N ASP A 140 -13.88 -10.18 2.46
CA ASP A 140 -12.74 -10.70 3.22
C ASP A 140 -11.69 -9.61 3.48
N ILE A 141 -11.35 -8.81 2.46
CA ILE A 141 -10.38 -7.72 2.60
C ILE A 141 -10.98 -6.58 3.42
N VAL A 142 -12.23 -6.22 3.16
CA VAL A 142 -12.97 -5.18 3.89
C VAL A 142 -13.07 -5.55 5.38
N SER A 143 -13.46 -6.76 5.69
CA SER A 143 -13.55 -7.26 7.07
C SER A 143 -12.16 -7.30 7.73
N ALA A 144 -11.14 -7.79 7.02
CA ALA A 144 -9.78 -7.80 7.53
C ALA A 144 -9.28 -6.39 7.88
N LEU A 145 -9.54 -5.39 7.03
CA LEU A 145 -9.12 -4.00 7.25
C LEU A 145 -9.87 -3.33 8.41
N ASN A 146 -11.19 -3.53 8.50
CA ASN A 146 -12.03 -2.81 9.45
C ASN A 146 -12.07 -3.48 10.84
N ASN A 147 -12.09 -4.82 10.89
CA ASN A 147 -12.42 -5.57 12.09
C ASN A 147 -11.23 -6.31 12.73
N SER A 148 -10.09 -6.44 12.03
CA SER A 148 -8.96 -7.21 12.54
C SER A 148 -7.83 -6.36 13.11
N ALA A 149 -7.03 -6.97 13.99
CA ALA A 149 -5.79 -6.38 14.47
C ALA A 149 -4.77 -6.20 13.32
N ARG A 150 -4.80 -7.07 12.28
CA ARG A 150 -3.95 -6.97 11.10
C ARG A 150 -4.26 -5.69 10.32
N GLY A 151 -5.53 -5.40 10.06
CA GLY A 151 -5.94 -4.19 9.35
C GLY A 151 -5.51 -2.93 10.09
N ARG A 152 -5.79 -2.84 11.40
CA ARG A 152 -5.33 -1.71 12.23
C ARG A 152 -3.81 -1.53 12.20
N ASN A 153 -3.06 -2.62 12.25
CA ASN A 153 -1.61 -2.59 12.22
C ASN A 153 -1.07 -2.15 10.85
N LEU A 154 -1.66 -2.63 9.75
CA LEU A 154 -1.28 -2.20 8.40
C LEU A 154 -1.48 -0.69 8.23
N LEU A 155 -2.67 -0.18 8.59
CA LEU A 155 -2.97 1.24 8.49
C LEU A 155 -2.08 2.10 9.41
N ARG A 156 -1.73 1.60 10.61
CA ARG A 156 -0.79 2.28 11.51
C ARG A 156 0.61 2.39 10.89
N ILE A 157 1.12 1.29 10.30
CA ILE A 157 2.41 1.30 9.62
C ILE A 157 2.36 2.24 8.41
N LEU A 158 1.30 2.15 7.61
CA LEU A 158 1.14 3.00 6.44
C LEU A 158 1.11 4.49 6.81
N ASN A 159 0.35 4.85 7.84
CA ASN A 159 0.33 6.22 8.35
C ASN A 159 1.73 6.68 8.78
N ARG A 160 2.52 5.86 9.48
CA ARG A 160 3.92 6.18 9.82
C ARG A 160 4.79 6.37 8.58
N VAL A 161 4.67 5.48 7.61
CA VAL A 161 5.37 5.58 6.32
C VAL A 161 5.10 6.93 5.63
N LEU A 162 3.86 7.42 5.72
CA LEU A 162 3.46 8.64 5.02
C LEU A 162 3.75 9.94 5.80
N SER A 163 3.69 9.91 7.14
CA SER A 163 3.70 11.12 7.96
C SER A 163 4.96 11.30 8.82
N ASP A 164 5.77 10.25 9.02
CA ASP A 164 6.91 10.32 9.93
C ASP A 164 8.18 10.76 9.20
N GLU A 165 8.56 12.03 9.38
CA GLU A 165 9.79 12.60 8.79
C GLU A 165 11.05 11.82 9.17
N SER A 166 11.09 11.24 10.36
CA SER A 166 12.23 10.42 10.78
C SER A 166 12.40 9.18 9.91
N TRP A 167 11.31 8.62 9.41
CA TRP A 167 11.35 7.54 8.43
C TRP A 167 11.80 8.04 7.06
N HIS A 168 11.30 9.20 6.61
CA HIS A 168 11.72 9.79 5.34
C HIS A 168 13.24 9.99 5.33
N ILE A 169 13.79 10.60 6.38
CA ILE A 169 15.24 10.79 6.54
C ILE A 169 15.98 9.45 6.65
N ALA A 170 15.41 8.47 7.36
CA ALA A 170 16.02 7.16 7.53
C ALA A 170 16.23 6.40 6.22
N PHE A 171 15.41 6.70 5.20
CA PHE A 171 15.50 6.14 3.85
C PHE A 171 16.08 7.11 2.80
N GLY A 172 16.54 8.29 3.22
CA GLY A 172 17.16 9.26 2.32
C GLY A 172 16.18 10.13 1.52
N ILE A 173 14.91 10.20 1.94
CA ILE A 173 13.93 11.13 1.37
C ILE A 173 14.10 12.45 2.12
N THR A 174 14.86 13.38 1.55
CA THR A 174 15.06 14.73 2.12
C THR A 174 14.06 15.71 1.52
N SER A 175 13.59 16.67 2.34
CA SER A 175 12.76 17.76 1.83
C SER A 175 13.50 18.52 0.72
N PRO A 176 12.85 18.89 -0.38
CA PRO A 176 13.47 19.77 -1.37
C PRO A 176 13.77 21.14 -0.72
N ASN A 177 15.00 21.59 -0.88
CA ASN A 177 15.40 22.96 -0.51
C ASN A 177 14.66 24.00 -1.35
#